data_0da9632fe6589b7a7ecab6ecb53d05e6
#
_entry.id   0da9632fe6589b7a7ecab6ecb53d05e6
#
_cell.length_a   1.000
_cell.length_b   1.000
_cell.length_c   1.000
_cell.angle_alpha   90.00
_cell.angle_beta   90.00
_cell.angle_gamma   90.00
#
_symmetry.space_group_name_H-M   'P 1'
#
loop_
_entity.id
_entity.type
_entity.pdbx_description
1 polymer ?
#
loop_
_entity_poly.entity_id
_entity_poly.type
_entity_poly.pdbx_seq_one_letter_code
_entity_poly.pdbx_strand_id
1 'polypeptide(L)'
;MVGYLARVVALGALTVGPALAEDDPMEVQRCVWSCLSNYGPADSPAYEQCVLDHCSGFDGGGQTPNAPAGWQSGRVDGGRTAYAGVDTPDGSKGVYYFCDRAGRSELMIAGVPGVAGAWALVIDGQTYAFAFQPRPNGVSTAIRPSDGVLSALRGGSRVALSGPGLPDNDTSMGLKGSSRAISQTLSFCR
;
A
#
# COMPACT_ATOMS: atom_id res chain seq x y z
N MET A 1 17.46 74.15 -17.42
CA MET A 1 16.78 73.31 -16.43
C MET A 1 17.05 71.83 -16.83
N VAL A 2 17.96 71.17 -16.12
CA VAL A 2 18.46 69.83 -16.46
C VAL A 2 17.77 68.85 -15.52
N GLY A 3 16.95 67.97 -16.09
CA GLY A 3 16.25 66.94 -15.34
C GLY A 3 17.11 65.66 -15.19
N TYR A 4 17.42 65.29 -13.98
CA TYR A 4 18.10 64.05 -13.62
C TYR A 4 17.09 62.88 -13.59
N LEU A 5 17.28 61.89 -14.46
CA LEU A 5 16.58 60.62 -14.43
C LEU A 5 17.33 59.65 -13.50
N ALA A 6 16.78 59.37 -12.35
CA ALA A 6 17.27 58.34 -11.46
C ALA A 6 16.88 56.95 -11.97
N ARG A 7 17.86 56.09 -12.28
CA ARG A 7 17.68 54.67 -12.57
C ARG A 7 17.64 53.90 -11.26
N VAL A 8 16.48 53.30 -10.99
CA VAL A 8 16.30 52.34 -9.88
C VAL A 8 16.72 50.96 -10.41
N VAL A 9 17.81 50.42 -9.85
CA VAL A 9 18.24 49.04 -10.07
C VAL A 9 17.56 48.18 -9.05
N ALA A 10 16.62 47.34 -9.49
CA ALA A 10 16.00 46.33 -8.65
C ALA A 10 16.92 45.10 -8.55
N LEU A 11 17.51 44.89 -7.37
CA LEU A 11 18.16 43.61 -7.03
C LEU A 11 17.09 42.55 -6.81
N GLY A 12 16.98 41.59 -7.74
CA GLY A 12 16.17 40.40 -7.56
C GLY A 12 16.86 39.44 -6.57
N ALA A 13 16.25 39.23 -5.39
CA ALA A 13 16.68 38.19 -4.47
C ALA A 13 16.27 36.83 -5.03
N LEU A 14 17.22 35.99 -5.40
CA LEU A 14 17.02 34.57 -5.71
C LEU A 14 16.79 33.83 -4.39
N THR A 15 15.53 33.50 -4.10
CA THR A 15 15.20 32.57 -3.02
C THR A 15 15.51 31.14 -3.50
N VAL A 16 16.63 30.60 -3.02
CA VAL A 16 16.93 29.17 -3.13
C VAL A 16 15.94 28.46 -2.19
N GLY A 17 14.91 27.82 -2.78
CA GLY A 17 14.01 26.94 -2.04
C GLY A 17 14.78 25.70 -1.54
N PRO A 18 14.39 25.12 -0.39
CA PRO A 18 14.99 23.86 0.06
C PRO A 18 14.75 22.80 -1.02
N ALA A 19 15.82 22.20 -1.52
CA ALA A 19 15.75 21.01 -2.35
C ALA A 19 15.10 19.92 -1.49
N LEU A 20 13.93 19.44 -1.88
CA LEU A 20 13.36 18.20 -1.35
C LEU A 20 14.38 17.12 -1.69
N ALA A 21 14.90 16.44 -0.68
CA ALA A 21 15.74 15.28 -0.88
C ALA A 21 14.84 14.23 -1.57
N GLU A 22 15.07 14.01 -2.85
CA GLU A 22 14.53 12.85 -3.56
C GLU A 22 15.23 11.63 -2.96
N ASP A 23 14.45 10.69 -2.40
CA ASP A 23 14.98 9.42 -1.91
C ASP A 23 15.76 8.76 -3.05
N ASP A 24 17.07 8.56 -2.85
CA ASP A 24 17.95 8.01 -3.87
C ASP A 24 17.58 6.54 -4.14
N PRO A 25 17.07 6.17 -5.33
CA PRO A 25 16.71 4.79 -5.66
C PRO A 25 17.87 3.80 -5.44
N MET A 26 19.11 4.29 -5.42
CA MET A 26 20.31 3.51 -5.18
C MET A 26 20.46 3.14 -3.68
N GLU A 27 19.85 3.87 -2.79
CA GLU A 27 19.95 3.61 -1.35
C GLU A 27 19.13 2.37 -0.97
N VAL A 28 17.93 2.24 -1.50
CA VAL A 28 17.10 1.03 -1.38
C VAL A 28 17.83 -0.19 -1.94
N GLN A 29 18.40 -0.03 -3.14
CA GLN A 29 19.11 -1.12 -3.80
C GLN A 29 20.36 -1.57 -3.01
N ARG A 30 21.09 -0.64 -2.43
CA ARG A 30 22.24 -0.96 -1.55
C ARG A 30 21.80 -1.72 -0.31
N CYS A 31 20.68 -1.31 0.32
CA CYS A 31 20.13 -2.01 1.46
C CYS A 31 19.77 -3.47 1.12
N VAL A 32 19.00 -3.67 0.05
CA VAL A 32 18.60 -5.02 -0.41
C VAL A 32 19.83 -5.89 -0.75
N TRP A 33 20.83 -5.34 -1.40
CA TRP A 33 22.07 -6.08 -1.70
C TRP A 33 22.89 -6.39 -0.45
N SER A 34 22.87 -5.51 0.55
CA SER A 34 23.50 -5.79 1.84
C SER A 34 22.82 -6.97 2.54
N CYS A 35 21.48 -7.02 2.53
CA CYS A 35 20.75 -8.18 3.04
C CYS A 35 21.07 -9.45 2.27
N LEU A 36 21.13 -9.38 0.94
CA LEU A 36 21.45 -10.53 0.09
C LEU A 36 22.86 -11.09 0.37
N SER A 37 23.84 -10.21 0.54
CA SER A 37 25.22 -10.61 0.78
C SER A 37 25.46 -11.22 2.16
N ASN A 38 24.67 -10.83 3.17
CA ASN A 38 24.86 -11.27 4.57
C ASN A 38 23.94 -12.43 4.96
N TYR A 39 22.77 -12.56 4.30
CA TYR A 39 21.71 -13.50 4.69
C TYR A 39 21.16 -14.31 3.52
N GLY A 40 21.73 -14.14 2.30
CA GLY A 40 21.27 -14.85 1.08
C GLY A 40 21.21 -16.36 1.23
N PRO A 41 20.66 -17.08 0.30
CA PRO A 41 20.09 -16.65 -0.99
C PRO A 41 18.74 -15.91 -0.85
N ALA A 42 18.25 -15.30 -1.94
CA ALA A 42 17.09 -14.41 -1.95
C ALA A 42 15.75 -15.05 -1.49
N ASP A 43 15.69 -16.36 -1.47
CA ASP A 43 14.55 -17.17 -1.00
C ASP A 43 14.73 -17.65 0.46
N SER A 44 15.78 -17.22 1.14
CA SER A 44 16.00 -17.61 2.54
C SER A 44 15.13 -16.78 3.49
N PRO A 45 14.58 -17.39 4.56
CA PRO A 45 13.83 -16.66 5.58
C PRO A 45 14.64 -15.54 6.26
N ALA A 46 15.95 -15.72 6.40
CA ALA A 46 16.84 -14.74 7.01
C ALA A 46 17.05 -13.51 6.13
N TYR A 47 17.14 -13.69 4.80
CA TYR A 47 17.16 -12.58 3.85
C TYR A 47 15.85 -11.81 3.85
N GLU A 48 14.69 -12.52 3.76
CA GLU A 48 13.37 -11.88 3.83
C GLU A 48 13.22 -11.04 5.11
N GLN A 49 13.66 -11.57 6.26
CA GLN A 49 13.60 -10.86 7.53
C GLN A 49 14.51 -9.61 7.53
N CYS A 50 15.72 -9.70 7.01
CA CYS A 50 16.63 -8.57 6.91
C CYS A 50 16.05 -7.44 6.06
N VAL A 51 15.49 -7.76 4.89
CA VAL A 51 14.87 -6.76 4.01
C VAL A 51 13.68 -6.08 4.70
N LEU A 52 12.86 -6.85 5.40
CA LEU A 52 11.73 -6.31 6.17
C LEU A 52 12.17 -5.41 7.32
N ASP A 53 13.22 -5.77 8.04
CA ASP A 53 13.65 -5.05 9.26
C ASP A 53 14.50 -3.81 8.94
N HIS A 54 15.28 -3.84 7.86
CA HIS A 54 16.28 -2.80 7.58
C HIS A 54 16.03 -2.00 6.30
N CYS A 55 15.28 -2.54 5.32
CA CYS A 55 15.08 -1.87 4.04
C CYS A 55 13.64 -1.35 3.84
N SER A 56 12.72 -1.60 4.77
CA SER A 56 11.31 -1.15 4.69
C SER A 56 11.11 0.31 5.12
N GLY A 57 12.14 1.01 5.58
CA GLY A 57 12.08 2.43 5.94
C GLY A 57 12.11 3.39 4.75
N PHE A 58 12.25 2.89 3.54
CA PHE A 58 12.26 3.66 2.29
C PHE A 58 10.86 3.65 1.65
N ASP A 59 9.84 3.97 2.42
CA ASP A 59 8.43 4.07 1.99
C ASP A 59 8.19 5.31 1.09
N GLY A 60 8.98 5.45 0.05
CA GLY A 60 8.55 6.17 -1.12
C GLY A 60 7.47 5.32 -1.80
N GLY A 61 6.20 5.73 -1.71
CA GLY A 61 5.06 5.08 -2.38
C GLY A 61 5.16 5.06 -3.90
N GLY A 62 6.28 4.57 -4.41
CA GLY A 62 6.55 4.31 -5.81
C GLY A 62 6.20 2.84 -6.09
N GLN A 63 5.12 2.62 -6.82
CA GLN A 63 4.85 1.35 -7.48
C GLN A 63 6.10 0.94 -8.26
N THR A 64 6.79 -0.11 -7.82
CA THR A 64 7.82 -0.73 -8.65
C THR A 64 7.12 -1.28 -9.90
N PRO A 65 7.60 -0.95 -11.13
CA PRO A 65 7.00 -1.43 -12.37
C PRO A 65 6.96 -2.97 -12.52
N ASN A 66 7.46 -3.71 -11.56
CA ASN A 66 7.53 -5.17 -11.48
C ASN A 66 7.09 -5.68 -10.09
N ALA A 67 6.10 -5.07 -9.45
CA ALA A 67 5.49 -5.69 -8.27
C ALA A 67 5.04 -7.11 -8.65
N PRO A 68 5.44 -8.16 -7.90
CA PRO A 68 5.04 -9.52 -8.23
C PRO A 68 3.52 -9.57 -8.25
N ALA A 69 2.94 -10.13 -9.34
CA ALA A 69 1.51 -10.31 -9.50
C ALA A 69 0.99 -11.25 -8.40
N GLY A 70 0.59 -10.71 -7.26
CA GLY A 70 0.10 -11.49 -6.13
C GLY A 70 0.01 -10.70 -4.83
N TRP A 71 -0.47 -11.38 -3.80
CA TRP A 71 -0.61 -10.82 -2.46
C TRP A 71 0.75 -10.54 -1.82
N GLN A 72 0.85 -9.36 -1.25
CA GLN A 72 2.02 -8.89 -0.51
C GLN A 72 1.64 -8.63 0.95
N SER A 73 2.62 -8.67 1.83
CA SER A 73 2.48 -8.26 3.23
C SER A 73 3.67 -7.41 3.63
N GLY A 74 3.46 -6.51 4.56
CA GLY A 74 4.50 -5.61 5.03
C GLY A 74 4.03 -4.81 6.25
N ARG A 75 4.79 -3.76 6.57
CA ARG A 75 4.49 -2.84 7.67
C ARG A 75 4.49 -1.41 7.16
N VAL A 76 3.62 -0.60 7.73
CA VAL A 76 3.48 0.84 7.48
C VAL A 76 3.50 1.61 8.80
N ASP A 77 3.44 2.93 8.74
CA ASP A 77 3.43 3.82 9.92
C ASP A 77 4.62 3.60 10.86
N GLY A 78 5.82 3.46 10.30
CA GLY A 78 7.01 3.18 11.09
C GLY A 78 6.96 1.82 11.79
N GLY A 79 6.38 0.81 11.16
CA GLY A 79 6.27 -0.55 11.69
C GLY A 79 5.15 -0.79 12.70
N ARG A 80 4.25 0.19 12.92
CA ARG A 80 3.16 0.08 13.90
C ARG A 80 1.94 -0.67 13.37
N THR A 81 1.74 -0.64 12.07
CA THR A 81 0.61 -1.28 11.38
C THR A 81 1.14 -2.30 10.39
N ALA A 82 0.64 -3.51 10.42
CA ALA A 82 0.92 -4.52 9.40
C ALA A 82 -0.19 -4.54 8.36
N TYR A 83 0.15 -4.92 7.13
CA TYR A 83 -0.82 -5.07 6.07
C TYR A 83 -0.61 -6.35 5.26
N ALA A 84 -1.67 -6.80 4.62
CA ALA A 84 -1.68 -7.76 3.52
C ALA A 84 -2.59 -7.24 2.43
N GLY A 85 -2.17 -7.28 1.17
CA GLY A 85 -2.97 -6.73 0.08
C GLY A 85 -2.55 -7.19 -1.30
N VAL A 86 -3.39 -6.87 -2.27
CA VAL A 86 -3.18 -7.12 -3.70
C VAL A 86 -3.76 -5.98 -4.51
N ASP A 87 -3.06 -5.62 -5.58
CA ASP A 87 -3.52 -4.66 -6.57
C ASP A 87 -4.09 -5.37 -7.81
N THR A 88 -4.94 -4.66 -8.55
CA THR A 88 -5.31 -5.03 -9.92
C THR A 88 -4.05 -5.05 -10.80
N PRO A 89 -4.05 -5.79 -11.92
CA PRO A 89 -2.88 -5.90 -12.80
C PRO A 89 -2.37 -4.55 -13.33
N ASP A 90 -3.25 -3.56 -13.45
CA ASP A 90 -2.93 -2.19 -13.85
C ASP A 90 -2.49 -1.28 -12.68
N GLY A 91 -2.52 -1.81 -11.44
CA GLY A 91 -2.18 -1.07 -10.23
C GLY A 91 -3.17 0.04 -9.85
N SER A 92 -4.30 0.16 -10.55
CA SER A 92 -5.25 1.25 -10.33
C SER A 92 -6.12 1.08 -9.10
N LYS A 93 -6.35 -0.17 -8.67
CA LYS A 93 -7.19 -0.51 -7.51
C LYS A 93 -6.54 -1.62 -6.69
N GLY A 94 -6.94 -1.75 -5.43
CA GLY A 94 -6.43 -2.82 -4.58
C GLY A 94 -7.34 -3.15 -3.41
N VAL A 95 -7.12 -4.33 -2.84
CA VAL A 95 -7.74 -4.78 -1.58
C VAL A 95 -6.64 -4.98 -0.56
N TYR A 96 -6.80 -4.35 0.60
CA TYR A 96 -5.83 -4.39 1.69
C TYR A 96 -6.51 -4.70 3.02
N TYR A 97 -5.91 -5.58 3.77
CA TYR A 97 -6.21 -5.83 5.18
C TYR A 97 -5.10 -5.21 6.01
N PHE A 98 -5.46 -4.36 6.95
CA PHE A 98 -4.55 -3.75 7.92
C PHE A 98 -4.88 -4.22 9.32
N CYS A 99 -3.87 -4.32 10.18
CA CYS A 99 -4.08 -4.45 11.61
C CYS A 99 -2.91 -3.88 12.42
N ASP A 100 -3.18 -3.49 13.66
CA ASP A 100 -2.17 -2.99 14.59
C ASP A 100 -2.09 -3.83 15.87
N ARG A 101 -1.06 -3.56 16.69
CA ARG A 101 -0.87 -4.26 17.97
C ARG A 101 -1.91 -3.93 19.03
N ALA A 102 -2.74 -2.91 18.82
CA ALA A 102 -3.90 -2.61 19.68
C ALA A 102 -5.14 -3.44 19.30
N GLY A 103 -5.02 -4.35 18.33
CA GLY A 103 -6.10 -5.23 17.87
C GLY A 103 -7.08 -4.54 16.91
N ARG A 104 -6.79 -3.33 16.45
CA ARG A 104 -7.64 -2.68 15.44
C ARG A 104 -7.35 -3.28 14.09
N SER A 105 -8.42 -3.64 13.37
CA SER A 105 -8.34 -4.26 12.05
C SER A 105 -9.27 -3.57 11.07
N GLU A 106 -8.79 -3.38 9.86
CA GLU A 106 -9.47 -2.62 8.81
C GLU A 106 -9.30 -3.31 7.46
N LEU A 107 -10.38 -3.34 6.70
CA LEU A 107 -10.38 -3.74 5.29
C LEU A 107 -10.54 -2.48 4.45
N MET A 108 -9.62 -2.27 3.51
CA MET A 108 -9.60 -1.10 2.62
C MET A 108 -9.72 -1.54 1.16
N ILE A 109 -10.49 -0.79 0.40
CA ILE A 109 -10.49 -0.82 -1.06
C ILE A 109 -9.85 0.48 -1.52
N ALA A 110 -8.67 0.39 -2.11
CA ALA A 110 -7.92 1.52 -2.63
C ALA A 110 -8.22 1.78 -4.11
N GLY A 111 -7.95 3.01 -4.58
CA GLY A 111 -8.10 3.39 -5.98
C GLY A 111 -9.55 3.52 -6.44
N VAL A 112 -10.50 3.60 -5.51
CA VAL A 112 -11.92 3.81 -5.80
C VAL A 112 -12.39 5.17 -5.29
N PRO A 113 -13.50 5.73 -5.84
CA PRO A 113 -14.06 6.96 -5.30
C PRO A 113 -14.32 6.84 -3.79
N GLY A 114 -13.89 7.83 -3.02
CA GLY A 114 -14.13 7.92 -1.58
C GLY A 114 -15.58 8.25 -1.24
N VAL A 115 -16.51 7.40 -1.66
CA VAL A 115 -17.95 7.55 -1.44
C VAL A 115 -18.40 6.52 -0.41
N ALA A 116 -19.03 7.01 0.67
CA ALA A 116 -19.65 6.11 1.66
C ALA A 116 -20.76 5.29 0.99
N GLY A 117 -20.85 4.01 1.34
CA GLY A 117 -21.91 3.17 0.78
C GLY A 117 -21.70 1.69 1.01
N ALA A 118 -22.57 0.92 0.38
CA ALA A 118 -22.46 -0.53 0.33
C ALA A 118 -21.44 -0.92 -0.73
N TRP A 119 -20.29 -1.33 -0.26
CA TRP A 119 -19.24 -1.96 -1.07
C TRP A 119 -19.22 -3.45 -0.76
N ALA A 120 -18.85 -4.26 -1.72
CA ALA A 120 -18.73 -5.68 -1.52
C ALA A 120 -17.46 -6.25 -2.16
N LEU A 121 -16.93 -7.29 -1.52
CA LEU A 121 -15.98 -8.20 -2.12
C LEU A 121 -16.74 -9.44 -2.56
N VAL A 122 -16.61 -9.80 -3.82
CA VAL A 122 -17.16 -11.06 -4.36
C VAL A 122 -16.00 -12.04 -4.48
N ILE A 123 -15.95 -13.03 -3.59
CA ILE A 123 -14.87 -14.03 -3.51
C ILE A 123 -15.44 -15.35 -4.00
N ASP A 124 -14.93 -15.85 -5.13
CA ASP A 124 -15.38 -17.09 -5.76
C ASP A 124 -16.92 -17.19 -5.89
N GLY A 125 -17.58 -16.06 -6.21
CA GLY A 125 -19.03 -15.97 -6.36
C GLY A 125 -19.80 -15.67 -5.06
N GLN A 126 -19.15 -15.72 -3.90
CA GLN A 126 -19.78 -15.36 -2.62
C GLN A 126 -19.58 -13.86 -2.33
N THR A 127 -20.67 -13.16 -2.01
CA THR A 127 -20.66 -11.73 -1.72
C THR A 127 -20.47 -11.44 -0.24
N TYR A 128 -19.49 -10.60 0.06
CA TYR A 128 -19.21 -10.04 1.40
C TYR A 128 -19.43 -8.54 1.35
N ALA A 129 -20.60 -8.08 1.78
CA ALA A 129 -21.00 -6.68 1.78
C ALA A 129 -20.73 -6.02 3.13
N PHE A 130 -20.19 -4.79 3.10
CA PHE A 130 -19.91 -3.99 4.28
C PHE A 130 -20.30 -2.52 4.04
N ALA A 131 -20.55 -1.79 5.13
CA ALA A 131 -20.69 -0.35 5.11
C ALA A 131 -19.29 0.28 5.20
N PHE A 132 -18.77 0.69 4.07
CA PHE A 132 -17.47 1.36 4.02
C PHE A 132 -17.59 2.86 4.24
N GLN A 133 -16.55 3.44 4.82
CA GLN A 133 -16.40 4.87 5.05
C GLN A 133 -15.37 5.46 4.08
N PRO A 134 -15.54 6.71 3.65
CA PRO A 134 -14.58 7.38 2.78
C PRO A 134 -13.18 7.48 3.40
N ARG A 135 -12.17 7.34 2.54
CA ARG A 135 -10.76 7.60 2.82
C ARG A 135 -10.16 8.43 1.68
N PRO A 136 -9.04 9.11 1.88
CA PRO A 136 -8.41 9.93 0.82
C PRO A 136 -8.16 9.16 -0.47
N ASN A 137 -7.79 7.87 -0.39
CA ASN A 137 -7.43 7.04 -1.54
C ASN A 137 -8.41 5.87 -1.76
N GLY A 138 -9.66 5.97 -1.28
CA GLY A 138 -10.63 4.89 -1.43
C GLY A 138 -11.66 4.83 -0.32
N VAL A 139 -11.98 3.63 0.12
CA VAL A 139 -12.95 3.39 1.20
C VAL A 139 -12.43 2.30 2.14
N SER A 140 -12.84 2.35 3.42
CA SER A 140 -12.46 1.34 4.39
C SER A 140 -13.57 0.99 5.38
N THR A 141 -13.47 -0.19 5.99
CA THR A 141 -14.38 -0.63 7.04
C THR A 141 -13.62 -1.38 8.12
N ALA A 142 -14.01 -1.18 9.39
CA ALA A 142 -13.48 -1.99 10.48
C ALA A 142 -14.00 -3.43 10.36
N ILE A 143 -13.10 -4.40 10.53
CA ILE A 143 -13.43 -5.82 10.55
C ILE A 143 -12.74 -6.50 11.73
N ARG A 144 -13.17 -7.73 12.06
CA ARG A 144 -12.49 -8.54 13.06
C ARG A 144 -11.61 -9.61 12.39
N PRO A 145 -10.51 -10.02 13.01
CA PRO A 145 -9.69 -11.13 12.50
C PRO A 145 -10.47 -12.45 12.30
N SER A 146 -11.60 -12.61 13.00
CA SER A 146 -12.49 -13.77 12.91
C SER A 146 -13.57 -13.66 11.83
N ASP A 147 -13.71 -12.51 11.17
CA ASP A 147 -14.75 -12.32 10.16
C ASP A 147 -14.51 -13.24 8.95
N GLY A 148 -15.60 -13.83 8.45
CA GLY A 148 -15.56 -14.83 7.39
C GLY A 148 -14.90 -14.38 6.08
N VAL A 149 -14.88 -13.07 5.82
CA VAL A 149 -14.21 -12.49 4.65
C VAL A 149 -12.70 -12.77 4.65
N LEU A 150 -12.03 -12.72 5.81
CA LEU A 150 -10.60 -13.04 5.88
C LEU A 150 -10.34 -14.52 5.63
N SER A 151 -11.24 -15.40 6.10
CA SER A 151 -11.17 -16.82 5.80
C SER A 151 -11.37 -17.09 4.30
N ALA A 152 -12.33 -16.41 3.69
CA ALA A 152 -12.60 -16.52 2.25
C ALA A 152 -11.43 -15.98 1.41
N LEU A 153 -10.85 -14.83 1.77
CA LEU A 153 -9.65 -14.30 1.09
C LEU A 153 -8.46 -15.25 1.20
N ARG A 154 -8.29 -15.96 2.31
CA ARG A 154 -7.19 -16.93 2.50
C ARG A 154 -7.38 -18.25 1.77
N GLY A 155 -8.61 -18.68 1.57
CA GLY A 155 -8.95 -19.98 0.97
C GLY A 155 -9.44 -19.89 -0.46
N GLY A 156 -9.77 -18.71 -0.95
CA GLY A 156 -10.33 -18.48 -2.27
C GLY A 156 -9.30 -18.41 -3.39
N SER A 157 -9.80 -18.28 -4.60
CA SER A 157 -9.00 -18.22 -5.84
C SER A 157 -9.03 -16.83 -6.48
N ARG A 158 -10.14 -16.10 -6.34
CA ARG A 158 -10.37 -14.80 -6.96
C ARG A 158 -11.23 -13.90 -6.09
N VAL A 159 -10.92 -12.62 -6.08
CA VAL A 159 -11.78 -11.56 -5.52
C VAL A 159 -12.10 -10.54 -6.59
N ALA A 160 -13.35 -10.09 -6.64
CA ALA A 160 -13.80 -8.94 -7.44
C ALA A 160 -14.40 -7.89 -6.51
N LEU A 161 -14.30 -6.62 -6.91
CA LEU A 161 -14.90 -5.50 -6.19
C LEU A 161 -16.25 -5.17 -6.79
N SER A 162 -17.22 -4.83 -5.95
CA SER A 162 -18.51 -4.30 -6.35
C SER A 162 -18.85 -3.08 -5.49
N GLY A 163 -19.33 -2.01 -6.09
CA GLY A 163 -19.66 -0.80 -5.37
C GLY A 163 -19.97 0.38 -6.26
N PRO A 164 -20.33 1.54 -5.67
CA PRO A 164 -20.74 2.72 -6.42
C PRO A 164 -19.68 3.18 -7.43
N GLY A 165 -20.07 3.27 -8.69
CA GLY A 165 -19.22 3.80 -9.77
C GLY A 165 -18.16 2.83 -10.29
N LEU A 166 -18.18 1.57 -9.89
CA LEU A 166 -17.31 0.53 -10.47
C LEU A 166 -18.02 -0.13 -11.66
N PRO A 167 -17.36 -0.28 -12.81
CA PRO A 167 -17.82 -1.14 -13.89
C PRO A 167 -17.71 -2.61 -13.47
N ASP A 168 -18.69 -3.43 -13.86
CA ASP A 168 -18.81 -4.83 -13.39
C ASP A 168 -17.66 -5.78 -13.76
N ASN A 169 -16.76 -5.39 -14.65
CA ASN A 169 -15.84 -6.33 -15.29
C ASN A 169 -14.32 -6.11 -15.06
N ASP A 170 -13.91 -5.03 -14.37
CA ASP A 170 -12.49 -4.60 -14.40
C ASP A 170 -11.79 -4.60 -13.02
N THR A 171 -12.36 -5.26 -12.04
CA THR A 171 -11.94 -5.17 -10.63
C THR A 171 -11.55 -6.50 -10.01
N SER A 172 -11.17 -7.47 -10.86
CA SER A 172 -10.89 -8.84 -10.41
C SER A 172 -9.39 -9.04 -10.15
N MET A 173 -9.07 -9.59 -8.98
CA MET A 173 -7.70 -9.91 -8.54
C MET A 173 -7.58 -11.37 -8.15
N GLY A 174 -6.41 -11.97 -8.42
CA GLY A 174 -6.10 -13.32 -7.96
C GLY A 174 -5.80 -13.38 -6.46
N LEU A 175 -6.15 -14.48 -5.81
CA LEU A 175 -5.87 -14.70 -4.39
C LEU A 175 -4.62 -15.56 -4.13
N LYS A 176 -3.80 -15.80 -5.15
CA LYS A 176 -2.53 -16.53 -4.99
C LYS A 176 -1.63 -15.80 -3.98
N GLY A 177 -1.23 -16.49 -2.91
CA GLY A 177 -0.38 -15.94 -1.85
C GLY A 177 -1.14 -15.26 -0.69
N SER A 178 -2.44 -15.02 -0.81
CA SER A 178 -3.27 -14.36 0.22
C SER A 178 -3.21 -15.07 1.59
N SER A 179 -3.23 -16.40 1.59
CA SER A 179 -3.16 -17.19 2.84
C SER A 179 -1.88 -16.90 3.62
N ARG A 180 -0.73 -16.85 2.95
CA ARG A 180 0.56 -16.51 3.56
C ARG A 180 0.58 -15.05 4.04
N ALA A 181 0.26 -14.11 3.16
CA ALA A 181 0.29 -12.69 3.45
C ALA A 181 -0.63 -12.31 4.63
N ILE A 182 -1.88 -12.75 4.62
CA ILE A 182 -2.83 -12.48 5.71
C ILE A 182 -2.38 -13.16 7.01
N SER A 183 -1.83 -14.37 6.96
CA SER A 183 -1.35 -15.07 8.16
C SER A 183 -0.17 -14.36 8.80
N GLN A 184 0.78 -13.85 7.99
CA GLN A 184 1.91 -13.03 8.47
C GLN A 184 1.40 -11.74 9.13
N THR A 185 0.46 -11.04 8.49
CA THR A 185 -0.16 -9.84 9.04
C THR A 185 -0.89 -10.12 10.36
N LEU A 186 -1.68 -11.18 10.44
CA LEU A 186 -2.39 -11.58 11.67
C LEU A 186 -1.44 -11.96 12.81
N SER A 187 -0.26 -12.53 12.52
CA SER A 187 0.72 -12.87 13.55
C SER A 187 1.32 -11.65 14.23
N PHE A 188 1.41 -10.53 13.52
CA PHE A 188 1.87 -9.25 14.07
C PHE A 188 0.86 -8.61 15.03
N CYS A 189 -0.43 -8.87 14.85
CA CYS A 189 -1.54 -8.20 15.52
C CYS A 189 -2.06 -8.94 16.77
N ARG A 190 -1.35 -9.97 17.20
CA ARG A 190 -1.67 -10.80 18.39
C ARG A 190 -0.86 -10.39 19.59
#